data_bc7d1f904854fbb1fe64e170348704ca
#
_entry.id   bc7d1f904854fbb1fe64e170348704ca
#
_cell.length_a   1.000
_cell.length_b   1.000
_cell.length_c   1.000
_cell.angle_alpha   90.00
_cell.angle_beta   90.00
_cell.angle_gamma   90.00
#
_symmetry.space_group_name_H-M   'P 1'
#
loop_
_entity.id
_entity.type
_entity.pdbx_description
1 polymer ?
#
loop_
_entity_poly.entity_id
_entity_poly.type
_entity_poly.pdbx_seq_one_letter_code
_entity_poly.pdbx_strand_id
1 'polypeptide(L)'
;MIQAQHVDFLAQPVSDLSRAAEFYGGVLGLARNPSSSDRWTEFETGNLTIGLSTFGPALAFRVDDVAEARSTLEGDGVEFQMDTFDSGVCHGAPFSDPDGNRLVIHRRYAPAESFEPRPGEVQKTDFVGVSVTDRDRAGEFYGGRLGLGRNENSSDEWPEFEADNVGVVLSTPEQRHEPEHRPSVYSVAFRVADVGATLERLQSDGVELPFGTEPYDSGVCHMGFFADPDGNPLIVHHRYAPYPDGSTP
;
A
#
# COMPACT_ATOMS: atom_id res chain seq x y z
N MET A 1 -3.91 -6.41 -21.58
CA MET A 1 -3.66 -6.83 -20.17
C MET A 1 -2.17 -6.99 -19.98
N ILE A 2 -1.60 -6.28 -19.03
CA ILE A 2 -0.23 -6.51 -18.55
C ILE A 2 -0.23 -7.59 -17.46
N GLN A 3 0.94 -7.95 -16.93
CA GLN A 3 1.06 -8.81 -15.76
C GLN A 3 1.79 -8.01 -14.66
N ALA A 4 1.03 -7.28 -13.87
CA ALA A 4 1.54 -6.64 -12.67
C ALA A 4 1.64 -7.71 -11.58
N GLN A 5 2.85 -8.15 -11.25
CA GLN A 5 3.07 -9.32 -10.40
C GLN A 5 3.30 -8.97 -8.93
N HIS A 6 3.71 -7.74 -8.66
CA HIS A 6 4.28 -7.38 -7.36
C HIS A 6 4.11 -5.88 -7.11
N VAL A 7 3.85 -5.48 -5.88
CA VAL A 7 3.93 -4.08 -5.48
C VAL A 7 5.36 -3.80 -5.03
N ASP A 8 6.11 -3.03 -5.83
CA ASP A 8 7.50 -2.69 -5.50
C ASP A 8 7.59 -1.72 -4.33
N PHE A 9 6.73 -0.72 -4.33
CA PHE A 9 6.64 0.25 -3.24
C PHE A 9 5.28 0.95 -3.19
N LEU A 10 4.96 1.46 -2.03
CA LEU A 10 3.93 2.48 -1.83
C LEU A 10 4.62 3.79 -1.44
N ALA A 11 4.46 4.83 -2.24
CA ALA A 11 4.88 6.18 -1.89
C ALA A 11 3.80 6.87 -1.05
N GLN A 12 4.15 7.22 0.19
CA GLN A 12 3.32 8.05 1.06
C GLN A 12 3.79 9.51 0.97
N PRO A 13 2.89 10.45 0.68
CA PRO A 13 3.24 11.87 0.61
C PRO A 13 3.48 12.42 2.03
N VAL A 14 4.58 13.14 2.20
CA VAL A 14 4.91 13.77 3.47
C VAL A 14 5.39 15.19 3.25
N SER A 15 5.08 16.08 4.18
CA SER A 15 5.53 17.48 4.13
C SER A 15 6.91 17.68 4.76
N ASP A 16 7.30 16.81 5.68
CA ASP A 16 8.59 16.83 6.39
C ASP A 16 9.12 15.39 6.51
N LEU A 17 10.15 15.08 5.71
CA LEU A 17 10.76 13.75 5.69
C LEU A 17 11.40 13.35 7.03
N SER A 18 11.95 14.30 7.79
CA SER A 18 12.59 14.00 9.07
C SER A 18 11.55 13.62 10.11
N ARG A 19 10.48 14.39 10.22
CA ARG A 19 9.36 14.10 11.13
C ARG A 19 8.68 12.77 10.77
N ALA A 20 8.43 12.54 9.49
CA ALA A 20 7.86 11.28 9.04
C ALA A 20 8.80 10.10 9.31
N ALA A 21 10.11 10.26 9.08
CA ALA A 21 11.10 9.20 9.36
C ALA A 21 11.18 8.86 10.86
N GLU A 22 11.04 9.85 11.76
CA GLU A 22 10.95 9.60 13.20
C GLU A 22 9.69 8.79 13.56
N PHE A 23 8.57 9.07 12.91
CA PHE A 23 7.33 8.33 13.12
C PHE A 23 7.45 6.88 12.62
N TYR A 24 7.82 6.67 11.35
CA TYR A 24 7.90 5.32 10.77
C TYR A 24 9.01 4.46 11.40
N GLY A 25 10.16 5.04 11.69
CA GLY A 25 11.28 4.33 12.33
C GLY A 25 11.20 4.25 13.86
N GLY A 26 10.78 5.33 14.52
CA GLY A 26 10.74 5.42 15.98
C GLY A 26 9.45 4.90 16.58
N VAL A 27 8.29 5.38 16.11
CA VAL A 27 6.97 5.01 16.67
C VAL A 27 6.51 3.66 16.14
N LEU A 28 6.58 3.43 14.82
CA LEU A 28 6.17 2.16 14.22
C LEU A 28 7.26 1.08 14.27
N GLY A 29 8.52 1.45 14.54
CA GLY A 29 9.63 0.52 14.62
C GLY A 29 10.03 -0.13 13.28
N LEU A 30 9.66 0.49 12.14
CA LEU A 30 10.03 -0.04 10.83
C LEU A 30 11.52 0.17 10.55
N ALA A 31 12.12 -0.80 9.87
CA ALA A 31 13.52 -0.74 9.50
C ALA A 31 13.74 0.21 8.31
N ARG A 32 14.60 1.22 8.48
CA ARG A 32 14.96 2.13 7.40
C ARG A 32 15.91 1.44 6.43
N ASN A 33 15.56 1.49 5.14
CA ASN A 33 16.40 0.93 4.07
C ASN A 33 17.66 1.81 3.88
N PRO A 34 18.86 1.21 3.79
CA PRO A 34 20.12 1.93 3.54
C PRO A 34 20.12 2.73 2.22
N SER A 35 19.34 2.32 1.23
CA SER A 35 19.19 3.02 -0.06
C SER A 35 18.44 4.36 0.03
N SER A 36 17.97 4.75 1.22
CA SER A 36 17.28 6.02 1.47
C SER A 36 18.17 7.23 1.13
N SER A 37 17.56 8.28 0.60
CA SER A 37 18.19 9.57 0.30
C SER A 37 17.48 10.73 1.02
N ASP A 38 18.00 11.95 0.87
CA ASP A 38 17.39 13.16 1.44
C ASP A 38 16.04 13.55 0.77
N ARG A 39 15.68 12.91 -0.34
CA ARG A 39 14.47 13.21 -1.11
C ARG A 39 13.49 12.04 -1.16
N TRP A 40 13.94 10.86 -0.76
CA TRP A 40 13.21 9.62 -0.78
C TRP A 40 13.71 8.71 0.34
N THR A 41 12.90 8.52 1.37
CA THR A 41 13.23 7.67 2.51
C THR A 41 12.41 6.41 2.48
N GLU A 42 13.04 5.26 2.52
CA GLU A 42 12.40 3.94 2.45
C GLU A 42 12.38 3.25 3.81
N PHE A 43 11.24 2.67 4.12
CA PHE A 43 11.05 1.77 5.27
C PHE A 43 10.51 0.43 4.80
N GLU A 44 11.01 -0.64 5.39
CA GLU A 44 10.68 -2.00 5.01
C GLU A 44 9.75 -2.65 6.02
N THR A 45 8.69 -3.31 5.51
CA THR A 45 7.75 -4.10 6.31
C THR A 45 7.98 -5.61 6.17
N GLY A 46 9.11 -6.02 5.55
CA GLY A 46 9.43 -7.41 5.25
C GLY A 46 8.89 -7.89 3.91
N ASN A 47 7.80 -7.32 3.41
CA ASN A 47 7.20 -7.68 2.13
C ASN A 47 6.85 -6.47 1.25
N LEU A 48 6.84 -5.26 1.79
CA LEU A 48 6.53 -4.04 1.05
C LEU A 48 7.45 -2.90 1.48
N THR A 49 7.97 -2.14 0.53
CA THR A 49 8.67 -0.88 0.77
C THR A 49 7.68 0.26 0.90
N ILE A 50 7.72 0.99 2.00
CA ILE A 50 7.03 2.27 2.19
C ILE A 50 8.02 3.40 1.88
N GLY A 51 7.81 4.10 0.77
CA GLY A 51 8.61 5.24 0.36
C GLY A 51 7.99 6.55 0.87
N LEU A 52 8.69 7.29 1.72
CA LEU A 52 8.27 8.63 2.12
C LEU A 52 8.79 9.64 1.10
N SER A 53 7.90 10.46 0.56
CA SER A 53 8.20 11.32 -0.59
C SER A 53 7.50 12.67 -0.53
N THR A 54 8.20 13.71 -0.97
CA THR A 54 7.60 15.03 -1.25
C THR A 54 7.04 15.13 -2.68
N PHE A 55 7.18 14.08 -3.50
CA PHE A 55 6.72 14.06 -4.89
C PHE A 55 5.25 13.62 -5.05
N GLY A 56 4.59 13.30 -3.96
CA GLY A 56 3.21 12.83 -3.91
C GLY A 56 3.08 11.31 -3.82
N PRO A 57 1.83 10.83 -3.63
CA PRO A 57 1.52 9.41 -3.45
C PRO A 57 1.67 8.64 -4.76
N ALA A 58 2.01 7.34 -4.65
CA ALA A 58 1.95 6.41 -5.79
C ALA A 58 1.99 4.96 -5.31
N LEU A 59 1.25 4.08 -5.96
CA LEU A 59 1.36 2.64 -5.79
C LEU A 59 2.07 2.06 -7.02
N ALA A 60 3.24 1.45 -6.82
CA ALA A 60 4.11 0.99 -7.91
C ALA A 60 4.02 -0.52 -8.10
N PHE A 61 3.61 -0.92 -9.29
CA PHE A 61 3.52 -2.32 -9.70
C PHE A 61 4.72 -2.71 -10.56
N ARG A 62 5.35 -3.83 -10.21
CA ARG A 62 6.45 -4.41 -10.98
C ARG A 62 5.94 -5.00 -12.28
N VAL A 63 6.64 -4.73 -13.36
CA VAL A 63 6.49 -5.35 -14.67
C VAL A 63 7.84 -5.79 -15.21
N ASP A 64 7.86 -6.72 -16.14
CA ASP A 64 9.12 -7.19 -16.74
C ASP A 64 9.73 -6.15 -17.68
N ASP A 65 8.90 -5.45 -18.45
CA ASP A 65 9.30 -4.39 -19.37
C ASP A 65 8.32 -3.21 -19.28
N VAL A 66 8.82 -2.03 -18.88
CA VAL A 66 7.99 -0.83 -18.72
C VAL A 66 7.50 -0.30 -20.07
N ALA A 67 8.29 -0.40 -21.14
CA ALA A 67 7.90 0.12 -22.44
C ALA A 67 6.80 -0.76 -23.08
N GLU A 68 6.92 -2.08 -22.96
CA GLU A 68 5.91 -3.05 -23.43
C GLU A 68 4.62 -2.91 -22.63
N ALA A 69 4.71 -2.86 -21.30
CA ALA A 69 3.55 -2.69 -20.42
C ALA A 69 2.83 -1.36 -20.68
N ARG A 70 3.58 -0.27 -20.88
CA ARG A 70 3.02 1.03 -21.27
C ARG A 70 2.28 0.95 -22.58
N SER A 71 2.90 0.41 -23.63
CA SER A 71 2.28 0.27 -24.94
C SER A 71 0.99 -0.55 -24.89
N THR A 72 0.98 -1.62 -24.09
CA THR A 72 -0.22 -2.46 -23.89
C THR A 72 -1.34 -1.68 -23.21
N LEU A 73 -1.04 -0.94 -22.14
CA LEU A 73 -2.04 -0.13 -21.42
C LEU A 73 -2.56 1.03 -22.28
N GLU A 74 -1.69 1.71 -23.05
CA GLU A 74 -2.11 2.74 -24.02
C GLU A 74 -3.05 2.15 -25.09
N GLY A 75 -2.75 0.95 -25.58
CA GLY A 75 -3.64 0.20 -26.47
C GLY A 75 -5.00 -0.15 -25.85
N ASP A 76 -5.06 -0.35 -24.55
CA ASP A 76 -6.28 -0.57 -23.77
C ASP A 76 -6.96 0.75 -23.33
N GLY A 77 -6.47 1.92 -23.82
CA GLY A 77 -7.05 3.25 -23.59
C GLY A 77 -6.65 3.88 -22.25
N VAL A 78 -5.58 3.42 -21.60
CA VAL A 78 -5.03 4.05 -20.39
C VAL A 78 -4.16 5.24 -20.81
N GLU A 79 -4.39 6.41 -20.20
CA GLU A 79 -3.59 7.60 -20.44
C GLU A 79 -2.47 7.71 -19.44
N PHE A 80 -1.24 7.97 -19.93
CA PHE A 80 -0.08 8.24 -19.09
C PHE A 80 0.14 9.72 -18.90
N GLN A 81 0.41 10.15 -17.68
CA GLN A 81 0.51 11.56 -17.30
C GLN A 81 1.83 12.21 -17.75
N MET A 82 2.85 11.39 -17.99
CA MET A 82 4.18 11.84 -18.43
C MET A 82 4.94 10.72 -19.14
N ASP A 83 6.08 11.06 -19.74
CA ASP A 83 6.97 10.08 -20.33
C ASP A 83 7.54 9.12 -19.27
N THR A 84 7.98 7.95 -19.74
CA THR A 84 8.74 7.01 -18.90
C THR A 84 9.98 7.70 -18.37
N PHE A 85 10.14 7.70 -17.06
CA PHE A 85 11.35 8.24 -16.43
C PHE A 85 12.42 7.16 -16.23
N ASP A 86 13.67 7.60 -16.22
CA ASP A 86 14.81 6.81 -15.77
C ASP A 86 15.45 7.54 -14.58
N SER A 87 15.51 6.86 -13.44
CA SER A 87 16.11 7.41 -12.22
C SER A 87 17.60 7.11 -12.08
N GLY A 88 18.19 6.39 -13.03
CA GLY A 88 19.55 5.84 -12.92
C GLY A 88 19.62 4.50 -12.18
N VAL A 89 18.49 4.02 -11.63
CA VAL A 89 18.38 2.72 -10.94
C VAL A 89 17.14 1.95 -11.36
N CYS A 90 16.12 2.62 -11.88
CA CYS A 90 14.85 2.02 -12.31
C CYS A 90 14.20 2.83 -13.42
N HIS A 91 13.38 2.15 -14.21
CA HIS A 91 12.40 2.79 -15.09
C HIS A 91 11.03 2.81 -14.43
N GLY A 92 10.25 3.86 -14.69
CA GLY A 92 8.86 3.93 -14.25
C GLY A 92 8.02 4.80 -15.16
N ALA A 93 6.74 4.45 -15.30
CA ALA A 93 5.78 5.23 -16.06
C ALA A 93 4.51 5.44 -15.21
N PRO A 94 4.24 6.69 -14.78
CA PRO A 94 3.07 7.03 -13.99
C PRO A 94 1.81 7.15 -14.84
N PHE A 95 0.71 6.61 -14.31
CA PHE A 95 -0.64 6.68 -14.89
C PHE A 95 -1.68 6.73 -13.76
N SER A 96 -2.96 6.78 -14.11
CA SER A 96 -4.04 6.72 -13.13
C SER A 96 -4.97 5.56 -13.41
N ASP A 97 -5.56 5.02 -12.34
CA ASP A 97 -6.72 4.13 -12.45
C ASP A 97 -7.99 4.94 -12.84
N PRO A 98 -9.14 4.29 -13.07
CA PRO A 98 -10.39 4.98 -13.45
C PRO A 98 -10.94 5.95 -12.39
N ASP A 99 -10.48 5.85 -11.14
CA ASP A 99 -10.86 6.71 -10.01
C ASP A 99 -9.83 7.81 -9.73
N GLY A 100 -8.78 7.93 -10.57
CA GLY A 100 -7.74 8.95 -10.46
C GLY A 100 -6.62 8.60 -9.47
N ASN A 101 -6.57 7.38 -8.95
CA ASN A 101 -5.47 6.96 -8.10
C ASN A 101 -4.18 6.84 -8.91
N ARG A 102 -3.11 7.47 -8.42
CA ARG A 102 -1.81 7.49 -9.11
C ARG A 102 -1.07 6.17 -8.96
N LEU A 103 -0.90 5.48 -10.04
CA LEU A 103 -0.19 4.22 -10.16
C LEU A 103 1.11 4.41 -10.95
N VAL A 104 2.05 3.49 -10.79
CA VAL A 104 3.30 3.46 -11.57
C VAL A 104 3.55 2.03 -12.02
N ILE A 105 3.74 1.77 -13.31
CA ILE A 105 4.44 0.56 -13.75
C ILE A 105 5.93 0.79 -13.58
N HIS A 106 6.62 -0.18 -12.96
CA HIS A 106 7.98 0.01 -12.45
C HIS A 106 8.86 -1.19 -12.73
N ARG A 107 10.13 -0.93 -13.02
CA ARG A 107 11.17 -1.96 -13.14
C ARG A 107 12.49 -1.44 -12.64
N ARG A 108 12.99 -2.04 -11.55
CA ARG A 108 14.37 -1.81 -11.10
C ARG A 108 15.32 -2.66 -11.95
N TYR A 109 16.35 -2.00 -12.52
CA TYR A 109 17.42 -2.66 -13.30
C TYR A 109 18.76 -2.64 -12.57
N ALA A 110 19.00 -1.68 -11.69
CA ALA A 110 20.21 -1.64 -10.90
C ALA A 110 20.17 -2.68 -9.76
N PRO A 111 21.30 -3.30 -9.42
CA PRO A 111 21.36 -4.17 -8.26
C PRO A 111 20.84 -3.48 -7.00
N ALA A 112 20.01 -4.15 -6.22
CA ALA A 112 19.66 -3.71 -4.89
C ALA A 112 20.67 -4.29 -3.89
N GLU A 113 21.06 -3.50 -2.90
CA GLU A 113 21.75 -4.05 -1.75
C GLU A 113 20.77 -4.98 -1.03
N SER A 114 21.25 -6.17 -0.65
CA SER A 114 20.41 -7.08 0.16
C SER A 114 20.19 -6.44 1.52
N PHE A 115 18.95 -6.14 1.83
CA PHE A 115 18.56 -5.62 3.13
C PHE A 115 17.44 -6.51 3.69
N GLU A 116 17.72 -7.16 4.80
CA GLU A 116 16.74 -7.93 5.53
C GLU A 116 16.35 -7.14 6.78
N PRO A 117 15.13 -6.59 6.84
CA PRO A 117 14.65 -5.88 8.01
C PRO A 117 14.58 -6.83 9.21
N ARG A 118 14.95 -6.34 10.38
CA ARG A 118 14.73 -7.10 11.61
C ARG A 118 13.24 -7.08 11.92
N PRO A 119 12.64 -8.23 12.25
CA PRO A 119 11.26 -8.27 12.70
C PRO A 119 11.07 -7.35 13.92
N GLY A 120 10.11 -6.45 13.83
CA GLY A 120 9.65 -5.62 14.92
C GLY A 120 8.22 -6.01 15.34
N GLU A 121 7.49 -5.07 15.95
CA GLU A 121 6.08 -5.27 16.27
C GLU A 121 5.24 -5.38 14.97
N VAL A 122 5.56 -4.58 13.97
CA VAL A 122 5.04 -4.75 12.61
C VAL A 122 5.74 -5.93 11.96
N GLN A 123 4.98 -6.97 11.67
CA GLN A 123 5.50 -8.22 11.09
C GLN A 123 5.60 -8.14 9.56
N LYS A 124 4.59 -7.55 8.92
CA LYS A 124 4.50 -7.32 7.47
C LYS A 124 3.36 -6.36 7.13
N THR A 125 3.23 -5.97 5.87
CA THR A 125 2.01 -5.34 5.35
C THR A 125 1.05 -6.43 4.88
N ASP A 126 -0.19 -6.42 5.37
CA ASP A 126 -1.22 -7.37 4.92
C ASP A 126 -1.85 -6.91 3.62
N PHE A 127 -2.25 -5.65 3.56
CA PHE A 127 -2.84 -5.08 2.35
C PHE A 127 -2.59 -3.57 2.22
N VAL A 128 -2.75 -3.07 1.00
CA VAL A 128 -2.86 -1.66 0.66
C VAL A 128 -4.30 -1.38 0.24
N GLY A 129 -4.96 -0.45 0.91
CA GLY A 129 -6.30 -0.03 0.57
C GLY A 129 -6.29 1.10 -0.46
N VAL A 130 -7.05 0.93 -1.53
CA VAL A 130 -7.24 1.90 -2.61
C VAL A 130 -8.67 2.42 -2.57
N SER A 131 -8.83 3.75 -2.56
CA SER A 131 -10.14 4.39 -2.60
C SER A 131 -10.69 4.38 -4.02
N VAL A 132 -11.92 3.88 -4.20
CA VAL A 132 -12.60 3.79 -5.50
C VAL A 132 -14.06 4.22 -5.38
N THR A 133 -14.63 4.77 -6.44
CA THR A 133 -16.04 5.19 -6.46
C THR A 133 -16.96 4.09 -7.01
N ASP A 134 -16.42 3.18 -7.80
CA ASP A 134 -17.13 2.07 -8.44
C ASP A 134 -16.23 0.83 -8.42
N ARG A 135 -16.60 -0.15 -7.57
CA ARG A 135 -15.82 -1.37 -7.36
C ARG A 135 -15.78 -2.28 -8.56
N ASP A 136 -16.85 -2.34 -9.34
CA ASP A 136 -16.90 -3.21 -10.52
C ASP A 136 -15.97 -2.67 -11.61
N ARG A 137 -16.04 -1.36 -11.88
CA ARG A 137 -15.14 -0.68 -12.82
C ARG A 137 -13.68 -0.78 -12.37
N ALA A 138 -13.40 -0.57 -11.09
CA ALA A 138 -12.06 -0.73 -10.54
C ALA A 138 -11.60 -2.19 -10.62
N GLY A 139 -12.47 -3.16 -10.32
CA GLY A 139 -12.19 -4.58 -10.44
C GLY A 139 -11.81 -5.00 -11.87
N GLU A 140 -12.51 -4.48 -12.89
CA GLU A 140 -12.15 -4.69 -14.30
C GLU A 140 -10.78 -4.09 -14.63
N PHE A 141 -10.42 -2.97 -14.00
CA PHE A 141 -9.12 -2.36 -14.20
C PHE A 141 -7.99 -3.15 -13.55
N TYR A 142 -8.08 -3.42 -12.23
CA TYR A 142 -7.03 -4.13 -11.49
C TYR A 142 -6.89 -5.60 -11.93
N GLY A 143 -8.00 -6.30 -12.15
CA GLY A 143 -7.98 -7.68 -12.65
C GLY A 143 -7.76 -7.76 -14.14
N GLY A 144 -8.53 -7.00 -14.93
CA GLY A 144 -8.56 -7.14 -16.39
C GLY A 144 -7.40 -6.46 -17.11
N ARG A 145 -6.98 -5.24 -16.70
CA ARG A 145 -5.91 -4.50 -17.38
C ARG A 145 -4.55 -4.70 -16.73
N LEU A 146 -4.48 -4.65 -15.39
CA LEU A 146 -3.23 -4.90 -14.67
C LEU A 146 -2.91 -6.39 -14.53
N GLY A 147 -3.90 -7.27 -14.62
CA GLY A 147 -3.70 -8.71 -14.56
C GLY A 147 -3.49 -9.28 -13.16
N LEU A 148 -3.93 -8.55 -12.11
CA LEU A 148 -3.88 -9.05 -10.75
C LEU A 148 -4.94 -10.13 -10.53
N GLY A 149 -4.57 -11.22 -9.87
CA GLY A 149 -5.51 -12.25 -9.46
C GLY A 149 -6.49 -11.74 -8.42
N ARG A 150 -7.79 -12.03 -8.55
CA ARG A 150 -8.74 -11.76 -7.47
C ARG A 150 -8.53 -12.79 -6.35
N ASN A 151 -8.45 -12.32 -5.11
CA ASN A 151 -8.41 -13.18 -3.95
C ASN A 151 -9.78 -13.89 -3.82
N GLU A 152 -9.78 -15.23 -3.92
CA GLU A 152 -10.99 -16.06 -3.82
C GLU A 152 -11.66 -15.97 -2.44
N ASN A 153 -10.92 -15.54 -1.42
CA ASN A 153 -11.42 -15.36 -0.06
C ASN A 153 -12.00 -13.97 0.19
N SER A 154 -11.95 -13.06 -0.80
CA SER A 154 -12.54 -11.74 -0.71
C SER A 154 -14.03 -11.76 -1.04
N SER A 155 -14.79 -10.82 -0.45
CA SER A 155 -16.20 -10.62 -0.79
C SER A 155 -16.38 -9.63 -1.94
N ASP A 156 -17.58 -9.57 -2.52
CA ASP A 156 -17.93 -8.53 -3.49
C ASP A 156 -18.00 -7.13 -2.84
N GLU A 157 -18.25 -7.09 -1.54
CA GLU A 157 -18.27 -5.85 -0.76
C GLU A 157 -16.84 -5.32 -0.51
N TRP A 158 -15.87 -6.21 -0.33
CA TRP A 158 -14.46 -5.92 -0.09
C TRP A 158 -13.59 -6.68 -1.10
N PRO A 159 -13.59 -6.29 -2.38
CA PRO A 159 -12.79 -6.97 -3.38
C PRO A 159 -11.31 -6.74 -3.12
N GLU A 160 -10.58 -7.83 -3.03
CA GLU A 160 -9.14 -7.86 -2.86
C GLU A 160 -8.49 -8.52 -4.06
N PHE A 161 -7.43 -7.91 -4.55
CA PHE A 161 -6.59 -8.42 -5.63
C PHE A 161 -5.20 -8.74 -5.06
N GLU A 162 -4.62 -9.81 -5.54
CA GLU A 162 -3.32 -10.28 -5.06
C GLU A 162 -2.20 -9.83 -6.00
N ALA A 163 -1.27 -9.07 -5.44
CA ALA A 163 0.10 -9.04 -5.89
C ALA A 163 0.90 -10.07 -5.07
N ASP A 164 1.95 -10.65 -5.62
CA ASP A 164 2.70 -11.74 -4.96
C ASP A 164 3.08 -11.47 -3.50
N ASN A 165 3.22 -10.20 -3.13
CA ASN A 165 3.71 -9.80 -1.82
C ASN A 165 2.67 -9.13 -0.91
N VAL A 166 1.60 -8.58 -1.45
CA VAL A 166 0.63 -7.81 -0.67
C VAL A 166 -0.75 -7.81 -1.33
N GLY A 167 -1.83 -7.80 -0.54
CA GLY A 167 -3.18 -7.58 -1.02
C GLY A 167 -3.42 -6.13 -1.44
N VAL A 168 -4.23 -5.92 -2.47
CA VAL A 168 -4.74 -4.63 -2.91
C VAL A 168 -6.25 -4.63 -2.72
N VAL A 169 -6.74 -3.96 -1.67
CA VAL A 169 -8.16 -3.92 -1.29
C VAL A 169 -8.82 -2.68 -1.85
N LEU A 170 -9.90 -2.87 -2.60
CA LEU A 170 -10.70 -1.74 -3.12
C LEU A 170 -11.81 -1.40 -2.13
N SER A 171 -11.92 -0.14 -1.74
CA SER A 171 -12.92 0.35 -0.80
C SER A 171 -13.51 1.69 -1.23
N THR A 172 -14.82 1.86 -1.00
CA THR A 172 -15.50 3.12 -1.29
C THR A 172 -15.29 4.13 -0.14
N PRO A 173 -15.48 5.44 -0.39
CA PRO A 173 -15.44 6.45 0.67
C PRO A 173 -16.37 6.14 1.84
N GLU A 174 -17.58 5.60 1.58
CA GLU A 174 -18.52 5.20 2.63
C GLU A 174 -17.94 4.14 3.56
N GLN A 175 -17.30 3.11 2.99
CA GLN A 175 -16.65 2.03 3.76
C GLN A 175 -15.43 2.54 4.55
N ARG A 176 -14.80 3.61 4.07
CA ARG A 176 -13.65 4.25 4.74
C ARG A 176 -14.07 5.33 5.73
N HIS A 177 -15.38 5.56 5.89
CA HIS A 177 -15.94 6.67 6.67
C HIS A 177 -15.39 8.05 6.24
N GLU A 178 -15.11 8.19 4.95
CA GLU A 178 -14.66 9.45 4.34
C GLU A 178 -15.85 10.19 3.71
N PRO A 179 -15.91 11.54 3.81
CA PRO A 179 -17.04 12.31 3.28
C PRO A 179 -17.11 12.31 1.75
N GLU A 180 -15.96 12.10 1.09
CA GLU A 180 -15.84 12.11 -0.36
C GLU A 180 -14.65 11.24 -0.82
N HIS A 181 -14.66 10.90 -2.11
CA HIS A 181 -13.52 10.23 -2.73
C HIS A 181 -12.31 11.17 -2.80
N ARG A 182 -11.17 10.70 -2.31
CA ARG A 182 -9.88 11.36 -2.42
C ARG A 182 -8.92 10.46 -3.19
N PRO A 183 -8.65 10.76 -4.48
CA PRO A 183 -7.75 9.94 -5.27
C PRO A 183 -6.35 9.93 -4.68
N SER A 184 -5.69 8.79 -4.82
CA SER A 184 -4.32 8.56 -4.38
C SER A 184 -4.10 8.65 -2.85
N VAL A 185 -5.15 8.52 -2.06
CA VAL A 185 -5.04 8.31 -0.61
C VAL A 185 -5.09 6.81 -0.34
N TYR A 186 -3.92 6.24 -0.13
CA TYR A 186 -3.75 4.81 0.15
C TYR A 186 -3.71 4.57 1.66
N SER A 187 -4.42 3.54 2.13
CA SER A 187 -4.23 3.03 3.48
C SER A 187 -3.26 1.85 3.48
N VAL A 188 -2.52 1.70 4.57
CA VAL A 188 -1.59 0.58 4.75
C VAL A 188 -1.99 -0.19 5.98
N ALA A 189 -2.21 -1.49 5.84
CA ALA A 189 -2.52 -2.38 6.95
C ALA A 189 -1.28 -3.16 7.37
N PHE A 190 -0.76 -2.82 8.54
CA PHE A 190 0.38 -3.48 9.15
C PHE A 190 -0.06 -4.65 10.02
N ARG A 191 0.46 -5.84 9.76
CA ARG A 191 0.23 -7.00 10.62
C ARG A 191 0.97 -6.84 11.94
N VAL A 192 0.23 -7.01 13.02
CA VAL A 192 0.75 -7.05 14.40
C VAL A 192 0.25 -8.29 15.11
N ALA A 193 0.90 -8.70 16.19
CA ALA A 193 0.47 -9.86 16.97
C ALA A 193 -0.78 -9.57 17.80
N ASP A 194 -0.89 -8.35 18.33
CA ASP A 194 -2.01 -7.91 19.19
C ASP A 194 -2.36 -6.45 18.88
N VAL A 195 -3.53 -6.25 18.30
CA VAL A 195 -4.00 -4.92 17.89
C VAL A 195 -4.28 -4.02 19.09
N GLY A 196 -4.90 -4.55 20.17
CA GLY A 196 -5.21 -3.76 21.35
C GLY A 196 -3.95 -3.26 22.05
N ALA A 197 -2.99 -4.16 22.31
CA ALA A 197 -1.71 -3.79 22.92
C ALA A 197 -0.94 -2.77 22.06
N THR A 198 -0.97 -2.94 20.72
CA THR A 198 -0.33 -1.99 19.80
C THR A 198 -0.99 -0.62 19.85
N LEU A 199 -2.33 -0.55 19.89
CA LEU A 199 -3.07 0.72 20.00
C LEU A 199 -2.77 1.44 21.33
N GLU A 200 -2.76 0.70 22.45
CA GLU A 200 -2.40 1.28 23.77
C GLU A 200 -0.98 1.86 23.75
N ARG A 201 -0.03 1.16 23.14
CA ARG A 201 1.35 1.64 22.99
C ARG A 201 1.41 2.88 22.09
N LEU A 202 0.76 2.87 20.92
CA LEU A 202 0.71 4.02 20.01
C LEU A 202 0.12 5.24 20.71
N GLN A 203 -0.96 5.08 21.50
CA GLN A 203 -1.53 6.17 22.29
C GLN A 203 -0.53 6.70 23.34
N SER A 204 0.21 5.80 23.99
CA SER A 204 1.24 6.18 24.97
C SER A 204 2.40 6.95 24.33
N ASP A 205 2.69 6.67 23.06
CA ASP A 205 3.69 7.37 22.25
C ASP A 205 3.15 8.68 21.63
N GLY A 206 1.91 9.05 21.97
CA GLY A 206 1.29 10.31 21.55
C GLY A 206 0.60 10.28 20.19
N VAL A 207 0.36 9.10 19.63
CA VAL A 207 -0.42 8.96 18.39
C VAL A 207 -1.90 9.20 18.67
N GLU A 208 -2.54 10.05 17.88
CA GLU A 208 -3.98 10.26 17.96
C GLU A 208 -4.73 9.05 17.38
N LEU A 209 -5.64 8.50 18.17
CA LEU A 209 -6.48 7.36 17.78
C LEU A 209 -7.93 7.83 17.69
N PRO A 210 -8.47 8.05 16.47
CA PRO A 210 -9.81 8.63 16.30
C PRO A 210 -10.93 7.74 16.83
N PHE A 211 -10.68 6.43 16.97
CA PHE A 211 -11.65 5.45 17.49
C PHE A 211 -11.23 4.85 18.84
N GLY A 212 -10.19 5.39 19.49
CA GLY A 212 -9.65 4.89 20.75
C GLY A 212 -8.79 3.64 20.60
N THR A 213 -8.56 2.94 21.71
CA THR A 213 -7.66 1.76 21.78
C THR A 213 -8.41 0.43 21.68
N GLU A 214 -9.75 0.45 21.63
CA GLU A 214 -10.51 -0.79 21.44
C GLU A 214 -10.46 -1.24 19.98
N PRO A 215 -9.99 -2.46 19.69
CA PRO A 215 -9.94 -2.96 18.32
C PRO A 215 -11.33 -3.05 17.70
N TYR A 216 -11.48 -2.61 16.48
CA TYR A 216 -12.63 -2.93 15.67
C TYR A 216 -12.59 -4.42 15.28
N ASP A 217 -13.65 -5.16 15.61
CA ASP A 217 -13.81 -6.56 15.25
C ASP A 217 -14.75 -6.70 14.04
N SER A 218 -14.20 -7.19 12.93
CA SER A 218 -14.96 -7.45 11.70
C SER A 218 -15.66 -8.83 11.67
N GLY A 219 -15.47 -9.65 12.72
CA GLY A 219 -15.86 -11.05 12.74
C GLY A 219 -14.85 -12.01 12.14
N VAL A 220 -13.77 -11.50 11.52
CA VAL A 220 -12.66 -12.30 10.95
C VAL A 220 -11.28 -11.74 11.30
N CYS A 221 -11.20 -10.44 11.59
CA CYS A 221 -9.94 -9.77 11.97
C CYS A 221 -10.21 -8.63 12.96
N HIS A 222 -9.19 -8.31 13.75
CA HIS A 222 -9.12 -7.09 14.55
C HIS A 222 -8.39 -6.00 13.77
N MET A 223 -8.86 -4.77 13.87
CA MET A 223 -8.24 -3.60 13.23
C MET A 223 -8.21 -2.40 14.18
N GLY A 224 -7.19 -1.56 14.01
CA GLY A 224 -7.09 -0.26 14.66
C GLY A 224 -6.66 0.79 13.64
N PHE A 225 -7.29 1.95 13.65
CA PHE A 225 -7.14 2.99 12.63
C PHE A 225 -6.46 4.22 13.22
N PHE A 226 -5.47 4.74 12.51
CA PHE A 226 -4.75 5.96 12.86
C PHE A 226 -4.18 6.61 11.61
N ALA A 227 -3.43 7.69 11.78
CA ALA A 227 -2.74 8.33 10.66
C ALA A 227 -1.29 8.63 11.04
N ASP A 228 -0.44 8.77 10.02
CA ASP A 228 0.88 9.34 10.21
C ASP A 228 0.80 10.87 10.46
N PRO A 229 1.91 11.56 10.77
CA PRO A 229 1.91 13.00 11.01
C PRO A 229 1.44 13.89 9.85
N ASP A 230 1.37 13.35 8.64
CA ASP A 230 0.88 14.03 7.44
C ASP A 230 -0.56 13.66 7.07
N GLY A 231 -1.21 12.78 7.87
CA GLY A 231 -2.61 12.36 7.70
C GLY A 231 -2.77 11.18 6.74
N ASN A 232 -1.71 10.46 6.40
CA ASN A 232 -1.82 9.24 5.60
C ASN A 232 -2.47 8.13 6.44
N PRO A 233 -3.55 7.47 5.95
CA PRO A 233 -4.28 6.47 6.73
C PRO A 233 -3.44 5.21 6.95
N LEU A 234 -3.36 4.78 8.20
CA LEU A 234 -2.65 3.58 8.63
C LEU A 234 -3.58 2.68 9.44
N ILE A 235 -3.36 1.39 9.37
CA ILE A 235 -4.15 0.37 10.04
C ILE A 235 -3.18 -0.61 10.73
N VAL A 236 -3.40 -0.93 12.00
CA VAL A 236 -2.85 -2.14 12.60
C VAL A 236 -3.88 -3.24 12.50
N HIS A 237 -3.46 -4.43 12.08
CA HIS A 237 -4.33 -5.50 11.63
C HIS A 237 -3.87 -6.86 12.15
N HIS A 238 -4.83 -7.69 12.56
CA HIS A 238 -4.62 -9.09 12.93
C HIS A 238 -5.80 -9.93 12.51
N ARG A 239 -5.60 -10.82 11.54
CA ARG A 239 -6.60 -11.81 11.18
C ARG A 239 -6.52 -12.97 12.16
N TYR A 240 -7.63 -13.32 12.79
CA TYR A 240 -7.73 -14.46 13.72
C TYR A 240 -8.55 -15.62 13.16
N ALA A 241 -9.46 -15.34 12.23
CA ALA A 241 -10.27 -16.39 11.62
C ALA A 241 -9.49 -17.10 10.49
N PRO A 242 -9.63 -18.43 10.39
CA PRO A 242 -9.10 -19.18 9.25
C PRO A 242 -9.62 -18.62 7.92
N TYR A 243 -8.85 -18.79 6.86
CA TYR A 243 -9.34 -18.52 5.52
C TYR A 243 -10.41 -19.54 5.12
N PRO A 244 -11.31 -19.24 4.16
CA PRO A 244 -12.35 -20.17 3.73
C PRO A 244 -11.83 -21.53 3.23
N ASP A 245 -10.58 -21.59 2.74
CA ASP A 245 -9.89 -22.83 2.38
C ASP A 245 -9.38 -23.64 3.60
N GLY A 246 -9.56 -23.11 4.82
CA GLY A 246 -9.12 -23.71 6.08
C GLY A 246 -7.66 -23.44 6.45
N SER A 247 -6.92 -22.68 5.66
CA SER A 247 -5.57 -22.24 6.04
C SER A 247 -5.61 -21.22 7.18
N THR A 248 -4.55 -21.17 7.98
CA THR A 248 -4.42 -20.20 9.08
C THR A 248 -3.71 -18.93 8.59
N PRO A 249 -4.06 -17.74 9.15
CA PRO A 249 -3.45 -16.45 8.78
C PRO A 249 -1.96 -16.37 9.05
#